data_8af826afe9de04b1cf7fc5f4a1b6adaa
#
_entry.id   8af826afe9de04b1cf7fc5f4a1b6adaa
#
_cell.length_a   1.000
_cell.length_b   1.000
_cell.length_c   1.000
_cell.angle_alpha   90.00
_cell.angle_beta   90.00
_cell.angle_gamma   90.00
#
_symmetry.space_group_name_H-M   'P 1'
#
loop_
_entity.id
_entity.type
_entity.pdbx_description
1 polymer ?
#
loop_
_entity_poly.entity_id
_entity_poly.type
_entity_poly.pdbx_seq_one_letter_code
_entity_poly.pdbx_strand_id
1 'polypeptide(L)'
;DSVASRGLGDVYKRQEIAPLNAILLAEVLHEAGLPKGVFNLINGDGPTVGEAMSAHPDIDMMSFTGSTRAGVAVAKGSADSVKRVHQELGGKSANIILDDADFANAVSRGTKHMFNNTGQSCNAPSRMLVPESRQAEAKEAAKKVADELKVGDPSSEETVMGPVVSDVQFNKIQGLIEKGIEEGAEVVVGCLLYTSPSPRDATL
;
A
#
# COMPACT_ATOMS: atom_id res chain seq x y z
N ASP A 1 -21.52 30.01 -15.17
CA ASP A 1 -21.89 29.05 -14.13
C ASP A 1 -21.02 27.83 -14.26
N SER A 2 -20.03 27.70 -13.41
CA SER A 2 -19.07 26.63 -13.50
C SER A 2 -19.70 25.27 -13.14
N VAL A 3 -19.43 24.26 -13.93
CA VAL A 3 -19.82 22.86 -13.67
C VAL A 3 -19.37 22.42 -12.28
N ALA A 4 -18.27 22.99 -11.77
CA ALA A 4 -17.77 22.73 -10.42
C ALA A 4 -18.73 23.15 -9.30
N SER A 5 -19.60 24.16 -9.50
CA SER A 5 -20.60 24.55 -8.51
C SER A 5 -21.77 23.56 -8.35
N ARG A 6 -21.79 22.49 -9.15
CA ARG A 6 -22.81 21.45 -9.13
C ARG A 6 -22.28 20.06 -8.74
N GLY A 7 -21.07 19.97 -8.16
CA GLY A 7 -20.49 18.70 -7.76
C GLY A 7 -20.11 17.77 -8.92
N LEU A 8 -19.84 18.29 -10.10
CA LEU A 8 -19.46 17.51 -11.29
C LEU A 8 -17.94 17.52 -11.55
N GLY A 9 -17.15 18.03 -10.64
CA GLY A 9 -15.69 18.04 -10.73
C GLY A 9 -15.06 17.15 -9.69
N ASP A 10 -13.93 16.55 -10.04
CA ASP A 10 -13.07 15.80 -9.14
C ASP A 10 -11.82 16.60 -8.79
N VAL A 11 -11.46 16.65 -7.51
CA VAL A 11 -10.21 17.21 -7.03
C VAL A 11 -9.36 16.07 -6.49
N TYR A 12 -8.37 15.68 -7.26
CA TYR A 12 -7.49 14.56 -6.96
C TYR A 12 -6.21 15.06 -6.28
N LYS A 13 -6.03 14.64 -5.00
CA LYS A 13 -4.79 14.91 -4.25
C LYS A 13 -3.90 13.67 -4.27
N ARG A 14 -2.68 13.79 -4.75
CA ARG A 14 -1.68 12.72 -4.75
C ARG A 14 -0.65 12.89 -3.65
N GLN A 15 -0.13 11.76 -3.16
CA GLN A 15 0.92 11.76 -2.14
C GLN A 15 2.21 12.43 -2.63
N GLU A 16 2.92 13.05 -1.72
CA GLU A 16 4.23 13.64 -1.92
C GLU A 16 5.31 12.66 -2.43
N ILE A 17 5.14 11.35 -2.12
CA ILE A 17 6.14 10.30 -2.41
C ILE A 17 6.06 9.78 -3.84
N ALA A 18 4.89 9.74 -4.48
CA ALA A 18 4.70 9.17 -5.82
C ALA A 18 3.73 10.01 -6.69
N PRO A 19 4.05 11.27 -7.01
CA PRO A 19 3.13 12.16 -7.73
C PRO A 19 3.09 11.94 -9.25
N LEU A 20 4.16 11.38 -9.85
CA LEU A 20 4.38 11.40 -11.31
C LEU A 20 3.25 10.71 -12.10
N ASN A 21 2.77 9.54 -11.64
CA ASN A 21 1.69 8.83 -12.33
C ASN A 21 0.39 9.64 -12.39
N ALA A 22 0.10 10.45 -11.35
CA ALA A 22 -1.08 11.30 -11.34
C ALA A 22 -0.93 12.50 -12.28
N ILE A 23 0.28 13.05 -12.40
CA ILE A 23 0.59 14.11 -13.36
C ILE A 23 0.39 13.59 -14.79
N LEU A 24 0.96 12.41 -15.11
CA LEU A 24 0.76 11.78 -16.42
C LEU A 24 -0.72 11.48 -16.69
N LEU A 25 -1.47 11.03 -15.69
CA LEU A 25 -2.92 10.82 -15.85
C LEU A 25 -3.63 12.14 -16.18
N ALA A 26 -3.29 13.23 -15.51
CA ALA A 26 -3.88 14.54 -15.79
C ALA A 26 -3.57 15.03 -17.22
N GLU A 27 -2.35 14.81 -17.71
CA GLU A 27 -1.93 15.10 -19.08
C GLU A 27 -2.71 14.28 -20.08
N VAL A 28 -2.83 12.97 -19.89
CA VAL A 28 -3.62 12.07 -20.76
C VAL A 28 -5.08 12.47 -20.80
N LEU A 29 -5.69 12.82 -19.68
CA LEU A 29 -7.08 13.29 -19.61
C LEU A 29 -7.25 14.63 -20.35
N HIS A 30 -6.28 15.53 -20.26
CA HIS A 30 -6.27 16.79 -20.98
C HIS A 30 -6.19 16.56 -22.51
N GLU A 31 -5.26 15.71 -22.96
CA GLU A 31 -5.08 15.34 -24.37
C GLU A 31 -6.30 14.63 -24.95
N ALA A 32 -6.98 13.81 -24.13
CA ALA A 32 -8.23 13.14 -24.50
C ALA A 32 -9.43 14.09 -24.61
N GLY A 33 -9.25 15.39 -24.33
CA GLY A 33 -10.30 16.40 -24.46
C GLY A 33 -11.25 16.51 -23.27
N LEU A 34 -10.87 16.03 -22.09
CA LEU A 34 -11.68 16.20 -20.89
C LEU A 34 -11.92 17.70 -20.61
N PRO A 35 -13.17 18.15 -20.42
CA PRO A 35 -13.47 19.57 -20.18
C PRO A 35 -12.73 20.09 -18.95
N LYS A 36 -12.28 21.35 -19.01
CA LYS A 36 -11.61 22.02 -17.88
C LYS A 36 -12.49 22.03 -16.64
N GLY A 37 -11.90 21.75 -15.49
CA GLY A 37 -12.58 21.73 -14.20
C GLY A 37 -13.27 20.42 -13.83
N VAL A 38 -13.35 19.44 -14.77
CA VAL A 38 -13.89 18.10 -14.46
C VAL A 38 -12.90 17.28 -13.65
N PHE A 39 -11.61 17.35 -13.97
CA PHE A 39 -10.53 16.75 -13.20
C PHE A 39 -9.49 17.80 -12.83
N ASN A 40 -9.17 17.91 -11.53
CA ASN A 40 -8.26 18.91 -11.00
C ASN A 40 -7.22 18.21 -10.11
N LEU A 41 -5.97 18.17 -10.53
CA LEU A 41 -4.89 17.58 -9.77
C LEU A 41 -4.22 18.62 -8.87
N ILE A 42 -4.15 18.31 -7.57
CA ILE A 42 -3.42 19.12 -6.59
C ILE A 42 -2.36 18.24 -5.93
N ASN A 43 -1.12 18.68 -5.96
CA ASN A 43 -0.02 18.04 -5.24
C ASN A 43 0.18 18.71 -3.87
N GLY A 44 0.45 17.88 -2.86
CA GLY A 44 0.74 18.37 -1.51
C GLY A 44 0.67 17.28 -0.47
N ASP A 45 1.00 17.63 0.76
CA ASP A 45 0.98 16.71 1.89
C ASP A 45 -0.44 16.50 2.47
N GLY A 46 -0.57 15.48 3.30
CA GLY A 46 -1.84 15.16 3.97
C GLY A 46 -2.30 16.23 4.95
N PRO A 47 -1.41 16.71 5.86
CA PRO A 47 -1.75 17.72 6.85
C PRO A 47 -2.18 19.07 6.28
N THR A 48 -1.67 19.46 5.12
CA THR A 48 -1.99 20.74 4.49
C THR A 48 -3.14 20.60 3.49
N VAL A 49 -2.90 19.91 2.38
CA VAL A 49 -3.88 19.80 1.28
C VAL A 49 -5.02 18.85 1.63
N GLY A 50 -4.70 17.69 2.23
CA GLY A 50 -5.70 16.69 2.60
C GLY A 50 -6.68 17.20 3.67
N GLU A 51 -6.19 17.95 4.66
CA GLU A 51 -7.01 18.56 5.69
C GLU A 51 -7.89 19.67 5.11
N ALA A 52 -7.32 20.56 4.28
CA ALA A 52 -8.08 21.62 3.61
C ALA A 52 -9.22 21.06 2.74
N MET A 53 -8.96 20.00 1.97
CA MET A 53 -9.99 19.31 1.16
C MET A 53 -11.07 18.68 2.04
N SER A 54 -10.68 18.04 3.14
CA SER A 54 -11.64 17.38 4.05
C SER A 54 -12.61 18.37 4.70
N ALA A 55 -12.12 19.57 5.04
CA ALA A 55 -12.90 20.62 5.68
C ALA A 55 -13.63 21.53 4.67
N HIS A 56 -13.31 21.49 3.37
CA HIS A 56 -13.84 22.44 2.40
C HIS A 56 -15.35 22.28 2.19
N PRO A 57 -16.15 23.35 2.32
CA PRO A 57 -17.61 23.25 2.25
C PRO A 57 -18.14 22.87 0.85
N ASP A 58 -17.41 23.22 -0.21
CA ASP A 58 -17.81 22.96 -1.60
C ASP A 58 -17.36 21.59 -2.13
N ILE A 59 -16.79 20.73 -1.26
CA ILE A 59 -16.52 19.34 -1.57
C ILE A 59 -17.61 18.45 -0.98
N ASP A 60 -18.37 17.77 -1.82
CA ASP A 60 -19.53 16.98 -1.42
C ASP A 60 -19.16 15.59 -0.90
N MET A 61 -18.04 15.04 -1.32
CA MET A 61 -17.59 13.69 -0.96
C MET A 61 -16.08 13.61 -0.88
N MET A 62 -15.58 12.90 0.13
CA MET A 62 -14.17 12.48 0.22
C MET A 62 -14.04 11.00 -0.06
N SER A 63 -13.13 10.64 -0.97
CA SER A 63 -12.65 9.27 -1.16
C SER A 63 -11.18 9.22 -0.77
N PHE A 64 -10.85 8.39 0.21
CA PHE A 64 -9.51 8.35 0.81
C PHE A 64 -8.95 6.93 0.84
N THR A 65 -7.72 6.78 0.38
CA THR A 65 -6.93 5.56 0.55
C THR A 65 -5.66 5.88 1.32
N GLY A 66 -5.41 5.17 2.42
CA GLY A 66 -4.22 5.37 3.22
C GLY A 66 -4.25 4.72 4.60
N SER A 67 -3.55 5.31 5.58
CA SER A 67 -3.49 4.75 6.94
C SER A 67 -4.78 5.02 7.72
N THR A 68 -5.12 4.13 8.68
CA THR A 68 -6.25 4.30 9.58
C THR A 68 -6.21 5.65 10.32
N ARG A 69 -5.03 6.08 10.78
CA ARG A 69 -4.85 7.38 11.44
C ARG A 69 -5.28 8.54 10.54
N ALA A 70 -4.84 8.54 9.28
CA ALA A 70 -5.21 9.59 8.34
C ALA A 70 -6.69 9.49 7.93
N GLY A 71 -7.25 8.29 7.78
CA GLY A 71 -8.68 8.10 7.53
C GLY A 71 -9.56 8.66 8.64
N VAL A 72 -9.17 8.48 9.91
CA VAL A 72 -9.85 9.11 11.04
C VAL A 72 -9.79 10.63 10.96
N ALA A 73 -8.66 11.22 10.56
CA ALA A 73 -8.53 12.66 10.39
C ALA A 73 -9.43 13.18 9.27
N VAL A 74 -9.46 12.50 8.11
CA VAL A 74 -10.37 12.82 6.99
C VAL A 74 -11.84 12.77 7.42
N ALA A 75 -12.24 11.70 8.12
CA ALA A 75 -13.62 11.58 8.60
C ALA A 75 -14.02 12.71 9.56
N LYS A 76 -13.12 13.06 10.50
CA LYS A 76 -13.34 14.17 11.44
C LYS A 76 -13.42 15.52 10.72
N GLY A 77 -12.48 15.80 9.79
CA GLY A 77 -12.49 17.05 9.03
C GLY A 77 -13.71 17.21 8.13
N SER A 78 -14.34 16.10 7.73
CA SER A 78 -15.53 16.08 6.87
C SER A 78 -16.85 16.19 7.65
N ALA A 79 -16.81 16.07 8.97
CA ALA A 79 -18.03 15.92 9.78
C ALA A 79 -18.93 17.17 9.78
N ASP A 80 -18.33 18.37 9.89
CA ASP A 80 -19.10 19.63 10.00
C ASP A 80 -19.94 19.93 8.76
N SER A 81 -19.52 19.49 7.59
CA SER A 81 -20.27 19.63 6.33
C SER A 81 -21.13 18.41 6.00
N VAL A 82 -21.16 17.38 6.87
CA VAL A 82 -21.93 16.14 6.70
C VAL A 82 -21.66 15.46 5.35
N LYS A 83 -20.48 15.67 4.77
CA LYS A 83 -20.11 15.08 3.48
C LYS A 83 -19.89 13.58 3.60
N ARG A 84 -20.17 12.87 2.53
CA ARG A 84 -19.90 11.43 2.45
C ARG A 84 -18.40 11.17 2.46
N VAL A 85 -17.95 10.16 3.22
CA VAL A 85 -16.56 9.72 3.25
C VAL A 85 -16.50 8.24 2.91
N HIS A 86 -15.80 7.91 1.80
CA HIS A 86 -15.42 6.55 1.44
C HIS A 86 -13.97 6.33 1.84
N GLN A 87 -13.67 5.19 2.47
CA GLN A 87 -12.33 4.90 3.01
C GLN A 87 -11.83 3.52 2.62
N GLU A 88 -10.63 3.48 2.04
CA GLU A 88 -9.83 2.30 1.83
C GLU A 88 -8.59 2.40 2.72
N LEU A 89 -8.51 1.56 3.74
CA LEU A 89 -7.49 1.65 4.79
C LEU A 89 -6.58 0.45 4.79
N GLY A 90 -5.51 0.52 5.56
CA GLY A 90 -4.57 -0.57 5.72
C GLY A 90 -5.15 -1.75 6.51
N GLY A 91 -4.56 -2.90 6.34
CA GLY A 91 -4.95 -4.12 7.03
C GLY A 91 -3.82 -5.13 7.15
N LYS A 92 -4.13 -6.21 7.87
CA LYS A 92 -3.36 -7.44 7.95
C LYS A 92 -4.29 -8.59 7.61
N SER A 93 -4.52 -8.79 6.30
CA SER A 93 -5.49 -9.78 5.81
C SER A 93 -5.10 -11.20 6.19
N ALA A 94 -6.11 -11.99 6.56
CA ALA A 94 -5.90 -13.39 6.85
C ALA A 94 -5.83 -14.21 5.55
N ASN A 95 -4.90 -15.17 5.50
CA ASN A 95 -4.84 -16.25 4.53
C ASN A 95 -5.08 -17.54 5.28
N ILE A 96 -6.25 -18.12 5.15
CA ILE A 96 -6.68 -19.29 5.91
C ILE A 96 -6.55 -20.53 5.03
N ILE A 97 -5.68 -21.45 5.40
CA ILE A 97 -5.47 -22.72 4.70
C ILE A 97 -6.24 -23.81 5.41
N LEU A 98 -7.23 -24.38 4.73
CA LEU A 98 -8.07 -25.45 5.27
C LEU A 98 -7.39 -26.82 5.11
N ASP A 99 -7.86 -27.82 5.87
CA ASP A 99 -7.28 -29.15 5.91
C ASP A 99 -7.36 -29.91 4.57
N ASP A 100 -8.39 -29.64 3.78
CA ASP A 100 -8.67 -30.25 2.48
C ASP A 100 -8.03 -29.53 1.29
N ALA A 101 -7.26 -28.46 1.54
CA ALA A 101 -6.55 -27.73 0.50
C ALA A 101 -5.36 -28.53 -0.05
N ASP A 102 -4.99 -28.29 -1.32
CA ASP A 102 -3.63 -28.58 -1.81
C ASP A 102 -2.65 -27.69 -1.06
N PHE A 103 -2.20 -28.17 0.08
CA PHE A 103 -1.59 -27.37 1.14
C PHE A 103 -0.31 -26.67 0.68
N ALA A 104 0.63 -27.41 0.08
CA ALA A 104 1.90 -26.84 -0.36
C ALA A 104 1.70 -25.77 -1.44
N ASN A 105 0.78 -25.98 -2.37
CA ASN A 105 0.43 -25.03 -3.39
C ASN A 105 -0.30 -23.81 -2.80
N ALA A 106 -1.24 -24.02 -1.88
CA ALA A 106 -1.98 -22.93 -1.23
C ALA A 106 -1.04 -22.01 -0.41
N VAL A 107 -0.14 -22.61 0.38
CA VAL A 107 0.89 -21.86 1.12
C VAL A 107 1.80 -21.09 0.16
N SER A 108 2.31 -21.75 -0.89
CA SER A 108 3.21 -21.11 -1.86
C SER A 108 2.55 -19.94 -2.57
N ARG A 109 1.31 -20.09 -3.01
CA ARG A 109 0.54 -19.01 -3.66
C ARG A 109 0.28 -17.84 -2.71
N GLY A 110 -0.12 -18.14 -1.47
CA GLY A 110 -0.35 -17.12 -0.45
C GLY A 110 0.92 -16.33 -0.12
N THR A 111 2.04 -17.01 -0.02
CA THR A 111 3.35 -16.39 0.22
C THR A 111 3.76 -15.48 -0.95
N LYS A 112 3.64 -15.95 -2.20
CA LYS A 112 3.89 -15.13 -3.39
C LYS A 112 2.99 -13.89 -3.43
N HIS A 113 1.71 -14.06 -3.14
CA HIS A 113 0.76 -12.93 -3.13
C HIS A 113 1.12 -11.89 -2.05
N MET A 114 1.57 -12.33 -0.89
CA MET A 114 2.00 -11.41 0.18
C MET A 114 3.20 -10.55 -0.25
N PHE A 115 4.09 -11.07 -1.08
CA PHE A 115 5.27 -10.35 -1.57
C PHE A 115 4.99 -9.38 -2.73
N ASN A 116 3.80 -9.42 -3.34
CA ASN A 116 3.44 -8.46 -4.38
C ASN A 116 3.61 -7.03 -3.89
N ASN A 117 4.20 -6.18 -4.75
CA ASN A 117 4.50 -4.78 -4.44
C ASN A 117 5.29 -4.61 -3.12
N THR A 118 6.21 -5.54 -2.85
CA THR A 118 7.04 -5.55 -1.63
C THR A 118 6.19 -5.57 -0.34
N GLY A 119 5.03 -6.24 -0.38
CA GLY A 119 4.08 -6.30 0.73
C GLY A 119 3.33 -4.99 1.04
N GLN A 120 3.51 -3.96 0.21
CA GLN A 120 2.94 -2.62 0.41
C GLN A 120 1.52 -2.51 -0.17
N SER A 121 0.66 -3.48 0.13
CA SER A 121 -0.73 -3.53 -0.34
C SER A 121 -1.69 -3.73 0.82
N CYS A 122 -2.82 -3.01 0.83
CA CYS A 122 -3.82 -3.08 1.89
C CYS A 122 -4.45 -4.49 2.01
N ASN A 123 -4.53 -5.22 0.90
CA ASN A 123 -5.08 -6.58 0.81
C ASN A 123 -4.02 -7.69 0.89
N ALA A 124 -2.75 -7.36 1.16
CA ALA A 124 -1.71 -8.38 1.30
C ALA A 124 -2.09 -9.42 2.37
N PRO A 125 -2.09 -10.74 2.04
CA PRO A 125 -2.50 -11.80 2.97
C PRO A 125 -1.37 -12.12 3.95
N SER A 126 -1.03 -11.15 4.79
CA SER A 126 0.17 -11.14 5.63
C SER A 126 0.07 -11.98 6.91
N ARG A 127 -1.11 -12.54 7.22
CA ARG A 127 -1.31 -13.48 8.33
C ARG A 127 -1.79 -14.82 7.80
N MET A 128 -0.87 -15.77 7.66
CA MET A 128 -1.23 -17.12 7.23
C MET A 128 -1.64 -17.97 8.44
N LEU A 129 -2.86 -18.46 8.43
CA LEU A 129 -3.42 -19.34 9.45
C LEU A 129 -3.46 -20.76 8.90
N VAL A 130 -2.75 -21.65 9.56
CA VAL A 130 -2.61 -23.05 9.16
C VAL A 130 -2.93 -23.96 10.35
N PRO A 131 -3.33 -25.23 10.14
CA PRO A 131 -3.45 -26.20 11.21
C PRO A 131 -2.11 -26.34 11.96
N GLU A 132 -2.15 -26.40 13.27
CA GLU A 132 -0.95 -26.52 14.12
C GLU A 132 -0.07 -27.70 13.71
N SER A 133 -0.70 -28.84 13.41
CA SER A 133 -0.01 -30.06 12.97
C SER A 133 0.75 -29.92 11.65
N ARG A 134 0.45 -28.90 10.84
CA ARG A 134 1.07 -28.64 9.53
C ARG A 134 1.94 -27.38 9.50
N GLN A 135 2.20 -26.78 10.66
CA GLN A 135 2.97 -25.53 10.73
C GLN A 135 4.40 -25.69 10.17
N ALA A 136 5.06 -26.81 10.45
CA ALA A 136 6.41 -27.08 9.91
C ALA A 136 6.41 -27.15 8.37
N GLU A 137 5.44 -27.85 7.78
CA GLU A 137 5.28 -27.93 6.33
C GLU A 137 5.01 -26.55 5.70
N ALA A 138 4.19 -25.73 6.37
CA ALA A 138 3.92 -24.36 5.93
C ALA A 138 5.19 -23.48 5.93
N LYS A 139 6.00 -23.57 7.00
CA LYS A 139 7.29 -22.86 7.08
C LYS A 139 8.23 -23.23 5.95
N GLU A 140 8.38 -24.52 5.65
CA GLU A 140 9.23 -24.99 4.55
C GLU A 140 8.73 -24.52 3.18
N ALA A 141 7.43 -24.62 2.92
CA ALA A 141 6.85 -24.16 1.66
C ALA A 141 7.00 -22.63 1.47
N ALA A 142 6.78 -21.86 2.53
CA ALA A 142 6.95 -20.42 2.51
C ALA A 142 8.42 -20.00 2.33
N LYS A 143 9.34 -20.71 3.02
CA LYS A 143 10.79 -20.50 2.90
C LYS A 143 11.27 -20.75 1.47
N LYS A 144 10.85 -21.83 0.85
CA LYS A 144 11.20 -22.14 -0.54
C LYS A 144 10.79 -21.01 -1.49
N VAL A 145 9.59 -20.46 -1.33
CA VAL A 145 9.12 -19.32 -2.15
C VAL A 145 10.00 -18.08 -1.94
N ALA A 146 10.34 -17.79 -0.70
CA ALA A 146 11.16 -16.63 -0.38
C ALA A 146 12.60 -16.76 -0.91
N ASP A 147 13.19 -17.95 -0.81
CA ASP A 147 14.55 -18.23 -1.31
C ASP A 147 14.63 -18.14 -2.86
N GLU A 148 13.53 -18.44 -3.56
CA GLU A 148 13.45 -18.33 -5.02
C GLU A 148 13.15 -16.91 -5.51
N LEU A 149 12.77 -15.99 -4.61
CA LEU A 149 12.34 -14.65 -4.99
C LEU A 149 13.56 -13.76 -5.34
N LYS A 150 13.59 -13.26 -6.56
CA LYS A 150 14.63 -12.32 -6.98
C LYS A 150 14.31 -10.91 -6.50
N VAL A 151 15.07 -10.44 -5.51
CA VAL A 151 15.04 -9.07 -5.02
C VAL A 151 16.14 -8.28 -5.71
N GLY A 152 15.84 -7.07 -6.19
CA GLY A 152 16.88 -6.30 -6.90
C GLY A 152 16.41 -4.96 -7.45
N ASP A 153 17.20 -4.43 -8.37
CA ASP A 153 16.93 -3.19 -9.09
C ASP A 153 15.64 -3.30 -9.92
N PRO A 154 14.68 -2.37 -9.74
CA PRO A 154 13.42 -2.38 -10.49
C PRO A 154 13.58 -2.15 -11.99
N SER A 155 14.74 -1.67 -12.46
CA SER A 155 15.05 -1.55 -13.89
C SER A 155 15.44 -2.89 -14.55
N SER A 156 15.74 -3.92 -13.77
CA SER A 156 16.09 -5.25 -14.26
C SER A 156 14.84 -6.10 -14.48
N GLU A 157 14.71 -6.69 -15.67
CA GLU A 157 13.59 -7.61 -16.01
C GLU A 157 13.58 -8.89 -15.15
N GLU A 158 14.69 -9.23 -14.51
CA GLU A 158 14.77 -10.40 -13.63
C GLU A 158 14.23 -10.11 -12.21
N THR A 159 14.10 -8.86 -11.84
CA THR A 159 13.66 -8.47 -10.49
C THR A 159 12.17 -8.71 -10.32
N VAL A 160 11.82 -9.51 -9.31
CA VAL A 160 10.43 -9.80 -8.93
C VAL A 160 9.96 -8.85 -7.83
N MET A 161 10.86 -8.49 -6.92
CA MET A 161 10.58 -7.58 -5.81
C MET A 161 11.61 -6.47 -5.75
N GLY A 162 11.16 -5.23 -5.90
CA GLY A 162 11.99 -4.03 -5.79
C GLY A 162 12.10 -3.50 -4.36
N PRO A 163 12.66 -2.29 -4.19
CA PRO A 163 12.78 -1.65 -2.88
C PRO A 163 11.42 -1.19 -2.34
N VAL A 164 11.37 -0.96 -1.04
CA VAL A 164 10.26 -0.22 -0.43
C VAL A 164 10.29 1.25 -0.84
N VAL A 165 9.14 1.92 -0.73
CA VAL A 165 8.89 3.25 -1.31
C VAL A 165 9.78 4.38 -0.76
N SER A 166 10.36 4.24 0.44
CA SER A 166 11.19 5.28 1.05
C SER A 166 11.99 4.78 2.26
N ASP A 167 13.05 5.51 2.65
CA ASP A 167 13.82 5.25 3.87
C ASP A 167 12.97 5.29 5.13
N VAL A 168 11.99 6.17 5.19
CA VAL A 168 11.05 6.26 6.33
C VAL A 168 10.26 4.95 6.46
N GLN A 169 9.79 4.39 5.34
CA GLN A 169 9.07 3.13 5.34
C GLN A 169 10.00 1.96 5.64
N PHE A 170 11.22 1.96 5.09
CA PHE A 170 12.25 0.97 5.38
C PHE A 170 12.53 0.89 6.88
N ASN A 171 12.90 2.01 7.49
CA ASN A 171 13.24 2.06 8.92
C ASN A 171 12.06 1.63 9.81
N LYS A 172 10.83 2.01 9.43
CA LYS A 172 9.63 1.57 10.13
C LYS A 172 9.44 0.05 10.06
N ILE A 173 9.67 -0.55 8.90
CA ILE A 173 9.55 -2.00 8.70
C ILE A 173 10.61 -2.72 9.54
N GLN A 174 11.87 -2.26 9.50
CA GLN A 174 12.95 -2.85 10.29
C GLN A 174 12.60 -2.84 11.79
N GLY A 175 12.20 -1.70 12.34
CA GLY A 175 11.82 -1.62 13.75
C GLY A 175 10.61 -2.49 14.13
N LEU A 176 9.68 -2.75 13.20
CA LEU A 176 8.57 -3.67 13.45
C LEU A 176 9.00 -5.15 13.41
N ILE A 177 9.97 -5.51 12.56
CA ILE A 177 10.56 -6.86 12.53
C ILE A 177 11.34 -7.11 13.83
N GLU A 178 12.21 -6.16 14.22
CA GLU A 178 12.96 -6.22 15.48
C GLU A 178 12.01 -6.40 16.68
N LYS A 179 10.95 -5.62 16.74
CA LYS A 179 9.93 -5.75 17.77
C LYS A 179 9.25 -7.12 17.77
N GLY A 180 8.96 -7.69 16.60
CA GLY A 180 8.40 -9.03 16.50
C GLY A 180 9.35 -10.09 17.07
N ILE A 181 10.66 -9.96 16.83
CA ILE A 181 11.67 -10.84 17.39
C ILE A 181 11.75 -10.69 18.92
N GLU A 182 11.73 -9.46 19.44
CA GLU A 182 11.70 -9.17 20.87
C GLU A 182 10.46 -9.76 21.56
N GLU A 183 9.33 -9.80 20.89
CA GLU A 183 8.07 -10.41 21.35
C GLU A 183 8.05 -11.95 21.22
N GLY A 184 9.13 -12.56 20.72
CA GLY A 184 9.32 -14.01 20.62
C GLY A 184 8.95 -14.64 19.28
N ALA A 185 8.79 -13.83 18.21
CA ALA A 185 8.58 -14.36 16.88
C ALA A 185 9.87 -14.99 16.32
N GLU A 186 9.72 -16.14 15.63
CA GLU A 186 10.81 -16.82 14.93
C GLU A 186 10.94 -16.27 13.50
N VAL A 187 12.14 -15.88 13.10
CA VAL A 187 12.45 -15.53 11.71
C VAL A 187 12.71 -16.82 10.93
N VAL A 188 11.76 -17.22 10.09
CA VAL A 188 11.85 -18.42 9.28
C VAL A 188 12.78 -18.24 8.09
N VAL A 189 12.73 -17.07 7.45
CA VAL A 189 13.53 -16.71 6.28
C VAL A 189 13.59 -15.20 6.16
N GLY A 190 14.63 -14.71 5.52
CA GLY A 190 14.89 -13.29 5.31
C GLY A 190 16.03 -12.77 6.17
N CYS A 191 16.48 -11.57 5.84
CA CYS A 191 17.55 -10.88 6.56
C CYS A 191 17.16 -9.41 6.70
N LEU A 192 17.37 -8.84 7.87
CA LEU A 192 17.06 -7.44 8.16
C LEU A 192 17.75 -6.44 7.22
N LEU A 193 18.89 -6.83 6.62
CA LEU A 193 19.71 -5.97 5.76
C LEU A 193 19.49 -6.20 4.25
N TYR A 194 19.10 -7.43 3.84
CA TYR A 194 19.07 -7.81 2.42
C TYR A 194 17.66 -7.95 1.82
N THR A 195 16.63 -8.08 2.62
CA THR A 195 15.25 -8.29 2.13
C THR A 195 14.48 -7.00 1.85
N SER A 196 15.09 -5.85 2.13
CA SER A 196 14.56 -4.54 1.81
C SER A 196 15.72 -3.65 1.36
N PRO A 197 16.20 -3.79 0.11
CA PRO A 197 17.29 -2.93 -0.39
C PRO A 197 16.87 -1.47 -0.25
N SER A 198 17.72 -0.68 0.40
CA SER A 198 17.57 0.77 0.47
C SER A 198 17.79 1.34 -0.94
N PRO A 199 17.10 2.41 -1.34
CA PRO A 199 17.42 3.14 -2.57
C PRO A 199 18.89 3.60 -2.66
N ARG A 200 19.62 3.65 -1.53
CA ARG A 200 21.05 3.99 -1.48
C ARG A 200 21.96 2.83 -1.90
N ASP A 201 21.49 1.59 -1.80
CA ASP A 201 22.30 0.42 -2.19
C ASP A 201 22.30 0.18 -3.71
N ALA A 202 21.46 0.89 -4.44
CA ALA A 202 21.40 0.88 -5.90
C ALA A 202 22.42 1.83 -6.57
N THR A 203 23.29 2.47 -5.81
CA THR A 203 24.31 3.43 -6.29
C THR A 203 25.74 2.98 -6.04
N LEU A 204 26.03 1.70 -6.21
CA LEU A 204 27.43 1.21 -6.33
C LEU A 204 27.62 0.51 -7.66
#